data_6e88c06a8cad26d2f499eff4ad538fe6
#
_entry.id   6e88c06a8cad26d2f499eff4ad538fe6
#
_cell.length_a   1.000
_cell.length_b   1.000
_cell.length_c   1.000
_cell.angle_alpha   90.00
_cell.angle_beta   90.00
_cell.angle_gamma   90.00
#
_symmetry.space_group_name_H-M   'P 1'
#
loop_
_entity.id
_entity.type
_entity.pdbx_description
1 polymer ?
#
loop_
_entity_poly.entity_id
_entity_poly.type
_entity_poly.pdbx_seq_one_letter_code
_entity_poly.pdbx_strand_id
1 'polypeptide(L)'
;MKQLRQQHRSRSEIIASILATANGNRIRQTEILYKTYLSHTLLKDYLLFLIENDLIEYTPGDRTFKTTEKGMRFLRMYSQMNELMIMKQQVVQFPQ
;
A
#
# COMPACT_ATOMS: atom_id res chain seq x y z
N MET A 1 -16.27 1.09 18.36
CA MET A 1 -16.49 2.20 17.47
C MET A 1 -15.27 2.64 16.73
N LYS A 2 -14.21 2.97 17.45
CA LYS A 2 -12.99 3.39 16.81
C LYS A 2 -12.39 2.32 15.94
N GLN A 3 -12.56 1.09 16.36
CA GLN A 3 -12.00 -0.02 15.59
C GLN A 3 -12.64 -0.14 14.24
N LEU A 4 -13.92 0.20 14.16
CA LEU A 4 -14.59 0.15 12.86
C LEU A 4 -13.97 1.11 11.88
N ARG A 5 -13.61 2.31 12.35
CA ARG A 5 -12.98 3.27 11.48
C ARG A 5 -11.63 2.79 11.00
N GLN A 6 -10.89 2.11 11.87
CA GLN A 6 -9.59 1.59 11.48
C GLN A 6 -9.69 0.53 10.42
N GLN A 7 -10.83 -0.15 10.36
CA GLN A 7 -11.02 -1.16 9.34
C GLN A 7 -11.38 -0.57 7.99
N HIS A 8 -11.75 0.70 7.97
CA HIS A 8 -12.13 1.35 6.72
C HIS A 8 -10.93 2.03 6.09
N ARG A 9 -10.07 1.23 5.52
CA ARG A 9 -8.90 1.76 4.83
C ARG A 9 -9.27 2.03 3.38
N SER A 10 -8.78 3.14 2.86
CA SER A 10 -9.04 3.46 1.46
C SER A 10 -8.26 2.51 0.57
N ARG A 11 -8.70 2.40 -0.68
CA ARG A 11 -7.98 1.58 -1.65
C ARG A 11 -6.56 2.06 -1.83
N SER A 12 -6.36 3.36 -1.88
CA SER A 12 -5.02 3.92 -2.02
C SER A 12 -4.14 3.55 -0.85
N GLU A 13 -4.67 3.59 0.36
CA GLU A 13 -3.92 3.19 1.53
C GLU A 13 -3.49 1.74 1.46
N ILE A 14 -4.41 0.87 1.06
CA ILE A 14 -4.11 -0.55 0.96
C ILE A 14 -3.05 -0.79 -0.10
N ILE A 15 -3.20 -0.16 -1.26
CA ILE A 15 -2.22 -0.30 -2.33
C ILE A 15 -0.85 0.19 -1.85
N ALA A 16 -0.82 1.35 -1.21
CA ALA A 16 0.43 1.90 -0.74
C ALA A 16 1.10 0.98 0.29
N SER A 17 0.33 0.39 1.19
CA SER A 17 0.91 -0.47 2.21
C SER A 17 1.50 -1.73 1.59
N ILE A 18 0.85 -2.30 0.58
CA ILE A 18 1.38 -3.47 -0.09
C ILE A 18 2.66 -3.11 -0.84
N LEU A 19 2.63 -2.02 -1.59
CA LEU A 19 3.80 -1.61 -2.37
C LEU A 19 4.97 -1.23 -1.48
N ALA A 20 4.70 -0.61 -0.35
CA ALA A 20 5.77 -0.26 0.58
C ALA A 20 6.43 -1.49 1.16
N THR A 21 5.64 -2.52 1.43
CA THR A 21 6.17 -3.75 1.99
C THR A 21 7.09 -4.46 1.01
N ALA A 22 6.77 -4.42 -0.28
CA ALA A 22 7.55 -5.10 -1.31
C ALA A 22 8.55 -4.18 -2.00
N ASN A 23 8.77 -2.99 -1.45
CA ASN A 23 9.66 -2.02 -2.06
C ASN A 23 11.11 -2.36 -1.74
N GLY A 24 11.89 -2.55 -2.80
CA GLY A 24 13.32 -2.78 -2.66
C GLY A 24 13.73 -4.22 -2.42
N ASN A 25 12.83 -5.06 -1.97
CA ASN A 25 13.13 -6.45 -1.66
C ASN A 25 12.07 -7.36 -2.21
N ARG A 26 12.49 -8.55 -2.60
CA ARG A 26 11.54 -9.59 -2.98
C ARG A 26 11.01 -10.24 -1.73
N ILE A 27 9.70 -10.28 -1.58
CA ILE A 27 9.11 -10.89 -0.39
C ILE A 27 7.96 -11.80 -0.77
N ARG A 28 7.65 -12.71 0.12
CA ARG A 28 6.60 -13.69 -0.11
C ARG A 28 5.26 -13.14 0.31
N GLN A 29 4.22 -13.76 -0.23
CA GLN A 29 2.86 -13.33 0.05
C GLN A 29 2.53 -13.36 1.54
N THR A 30 3.00 -14.40 2.23
CA THR A 30 2.73 -14.52 3.65
C THR A 30 3.32 -13.36 4.44
N GLU A 31 4.48 -12.87 4.01
CA GLU A 31 5.09 -11.76 4.69
C GLU A 31 4.33 -10.46 4.43
N ILE A 32 3.85 -10.29 3.19
CA ILE A 32 3.01 -9.14 2.88
C ILE A 32 1.74 -9.19 3.72
N LEU A 33 1.14 -10.36 3.79
CA LEU A 33 -0.07 -10.55 4.57
C LEU A 33 0.14 -10.15 6.02
N TYR A 34 1.22 -10.63 6.59
CA TYR A 34 1.53 -10.37 7.98
C TYR A 34 1.72 -8.87 8.25
N LYS A 35 2.41 -8.19 7.34
CA LYS A 35 2.76 -6.80 7.56
C LYS A 35 1.64 -5.82 7.23
N THR A 36 0.72 -6.22 6.36
CA THR A 36 -0.35 -5.32 5.96
C THR A 36 -1.64 -5.54 6.72
N TYR A 37 -1.74 -6.62 7.47
CA TYR A 37 -2.93 -6.95 8.27
C TYR A 37 -4.17 -7.10 7.42
N LEU A 38 -4.00 -7.51 6.18
CA LEU A 38 -5.14 -7.76 5.30
C LEU A 38 -5.59 -9.21 5.43
N SER A 39 -6.83 -9.47 5.03
CA SER A 39 -7.27 -10.85 4.93
C SER A 39 -6.59 -11.49 3.72
N HIS A 40 -6.52 -12.82 3.75
CA HIS A 40 -5.88 -13.55 2.66
C HIS A 40 -6.56 -13.27 1.33
N THR A 41 -7.88 -13.31 1.33
CA THR A 41 -8.65 -13.09 0.12
C THR A 41 -8.44 -11.68 -0.43
N LEU A 42 -8.49 -10.71 0.45
CA LEU A 42 -8.34 -9.32 0.02
C LEU A 42 -6.96 -9.07 -0.54
N LEU A 43 -5.93 -9.59 0.12
CA LEU A 43 -4.57 -9.42 -0.38
C LEU A 43 -4.42 -10.03 -1.75
N LYS A 44 -4.98 -11.23 -1.94
CA LYS A 44 -4.87 -11.89 -3.22
C LYS A 44 -5.49 -11.06 -4.34
N ASP A 45 -6.65 -10.49 -4.08
CA ASP A 45 -7.32 -9.66 -5.07
C ASP A 45 -6.48 -8.44 -5.42
N TYR A 46 -5.92 -7.79 -4.40
CA TYR A 46 -5.10 -6.61 -4.65
C TYR A 46 -3.81 -6.96 -5.37
N LEU A 47 -3.20 -8.09 -5.05
CA LEU A 47 -1.99 -8.49 -5.74
C LEU A 47 -2.23 -8.69 -7.23
N LEU A 48 -3.35 -9.33 -7.57
CA LEU A 48 -3.70 -9.51 -8.98
C LEU A 48 -3.87 -8.17 -9.67
N PHE A 49 -4.57 -7.26 -9.03
CA PHE A 49 -4.78 -5.92 -9.56
C PHE A 49 -3.44 -5.20 -9.78
N LEU A 50 -2.55 -5.30 -8.81
CA LEU A 50 -1.27 -4.62 -8.89
C LEU A 50 -0.37 -5.21 -9.97
N ILE A 51 -0.42 -6.53 -10.13
CA ILE A 51 0.34 -7.17 -11.19
C ILE A 51 -0.19 -6.74 -12.56
N GLU A 52 -1.49 -6.73 -12.72
CA GLU A 52 -2.11 -6.35 -13.98
C GLU A 52 -1.79 -4.91 -14.37
N ASN A 53 -1.55 -4.07 -13.40
CA ASN A 53 -1.26 -2.67 -13.65
C ASN A 53 0.23 -2.37 -13.57
N ASP A 54 1.06 -3.38 -13.54
CA ASP A 54 2.52 -3.25 -13.52
C ASP A 54 3.06 -2.47 -12.33
N LEU A 55 2.33 -2.50 -11.22
CA LEU A 55 2.78 -1.83 -10.01
C LEU A 55 3.61 -2.75 -9.14
N ILE A 56 3.40 -4.04 -9.27
CA ILE A 56 4.18 -5.04 -8.55
C ILE A 56 4.46 -6.19 -9.52
N GLU A 57 5.60 -6.83 -9.36
CA GLU A 57 5.94 -7.96 -10.22
C GLU A 57 6.09 -9.21 -9.38
N TYR A 58 5.74 -10.34 -9.97
CA TYR A 58 5.78 -11.63 -9.32
C TYR A 58 6.82 -12.50 -9.98
N THR A 59 7.66 -13.13 -9.18
CA THR A 59 8.67 -14.06 -9.67
C THR A 59 8.23 -15.48 -9.31
N PRO A 60 7.79 -16.27 -10.29
CA PRO A 60 7.24 -17.61 -9.97
C PRO A 60 8.29 -18.57 -9.43
N GLY A 61 9.57 -18.36 -9.76
CA GLY A 61 10.61 -19.28 -9.32
C GLY A 61 10.66 -19.40 -7.81
N ASP A 62 10.75 -18.31 -7.10
CA ASP A 62 10.79 -18.33 -5.64
C ASP A 62 9.52 -17.76 -5.03
N ARG A 63 8.49 -17.51 -5.84
CA ARG A 63 7.17 -17.07 -5.37
C ARG A 63 7.27 -15.78 -4.57
N THR A 64 7.99 -14.81 -5.11
CA THR A 64 8.17 -13.54 -4.42
C THR A 64 7.60 -12.40 -5.24
N PHE A 65 7.31 -11.31 -4.53
CA PHE A 65 6.78 -10.10 -5.11
C PHE A 65 7.75 -8.96 -4.88
N LYS A 66 7.81 -8.05 -5.83
CA LYS A 66 8.65 -6.86 -5.72
C LYS A 66 7.97 -5.70 -6.39
N THR A 67 7.99 -4.55 -5.73
CA THR A 67 7.40 -3.34 -6.30
C THR A 67 8.22 -2.86 -7.48
N THR A 68 7.55 -2.54 -8.58
CA THR A 68 8.19 -2.05 -9.80
C THR A 68 8.54 -0.58 -9.67
N GLU A 69 9.25 -0.07 -10.67
CA GLU A 69 9.52 1.36 -10.71
C GLU A 69 8.25 2.18 -10.75
N LYS A 70 7.28 1.70 -11.52
CA LYS A 70 5.98 2.37 -11.57
C LYS A 70 5.32 2.37 -10.20
N GLY A 71 5.43 1.26 -9.48
CA GLY A 71 4.89 1.18 -8.14
C GLY A 71 5.59 2.13 -7.18
N MET A 72 6.89 2.31 -7.35
CA MET A 72 7.62 3.25 -6.50
C MET A 72 7.21 4.69 -6.78
N ARG A 73 6.91 5.00 -8.04
CA ARG A 73 6.40 6.33 -8.37
C ARG A 73 5.06 6.57 -7.72
N PHE A 74 4.21 5.54 -7.71
CA PHE A 74 2.92 5.64 -7.02
C PHE A 74 3.14 5.95 -5.54
N LEU A 75 4.07 5.24 -4.92
CA LEU A 75 4.35 5.46 -3.50
C LEU A 75 4.81 6.89 -3.23
N ARG A 76 5.67 7.41 -4.08
CA ARG A 76 6.15 8.78 -3.89
C ARG A 76 5.01 9.79 -4.02
N MET A 77 4.17 9.59 -5.03
CA MET A 77 3.04 10.49 -5.21
C MET A 77 2.06 10.40 -4.06
N TYR A 78 1.81 9.19 -3.59
CA TYR A 78 0.91 8.99 -2.47
C TYR A 78 1.45 9.66 -1.21
N SER A 79 2.74 9.52 -0.98
CA SER A 79 3.39 10.12 0.18
C SER A 79 3.29 11.63 0.14
N GLN A 80 3.52 12.21 -1.03
CA GLN A 80 3.45 13.66 -1.20
C GLN A 80 2.03 14.17 -0.97
N MET A 81 1.05 13.45 -1.49
CA MET A 81 -0.33 13.82 -1.25
C MET A 81 -0.68 13.78 0.23
N ASN A 82 -0.19 12.76 0.90
CA ASN A 82 -0.44 12.63 2.33
C ASN A 82 0.13 13.81 3.10
N GLU A 83 1.33 14.22 2.74
CA GLU A 83 1.96 15.35 3.40
C GLU A 83 1.14 16.63 3.22
N LEU A 84 0.66 16.83 2.01
CA LEU A 84 -0.16 18.01 1.74
C LEU A 84 -1.46 17.98 2.53
N MET A 85 -2.06 16.81 2.64
CA MET A 85 -3.28 16.69 3.41
C MET A 85 -3.06 16.98 4.88
N ILE A 86 -1.96 16.49 5.42
CA ILE A 86 -1.63 16.72 6.82
C ILE A 86 -1.38 18.20 7.06
N MET A 87 -0.62 18.84 6.19
CA MET A 87 -0.35 20.25 6.33
C MET A 87 -1.64 21.08 6.28
N LYS A 88 -2.53 20.69 5.39
CA LYS A 88 -3.81 21.37 5.29
C LYS A 88 -4.58 21.27 6.58
N GLN A 89 -4.60 20.09 7.17
CA GLN A 89 -5.30 19.90 8.43
C GLN A 89 -4.70 20.74 9.54
N GLN A 90 -3.39 20.84 9.59
CA GLN A 90 -2.73 21.63 10.60
C GLN A 90 -3.07 23.12 10.46
N VAL A 91 -3.12 23.58 9.22
CA VAL A 91 -3.47 24.97 8.98
C VAL A 91 -4.90 25.25 9.46
N VAL A 92 -5.79 24.32 9.20
CA VAL A 92 -7.16 24.49 9.63
C VAL A 92 -7.27 24.55 11.15
N GLN A 93 -6.43 23.80 11.84
CA GLN A 93 -6.47 23.76 13.29
C GLN A 93 -5.86 25.00 13.93
N PHE A 94 -4.92 25.62 13.27
CA PHE A 94 -4.22 26.73 13.85
C PHE A 94 -5.08 27.95 14.16
N PRO A 95 -6.00 28.31 13.31
CA PRO A 95 -6.77 29.53 13.56
C PRO A 95 -7.62 29.51 14.78
N GLN A 96 -7.70 28.42 15.46
CA GLN A 96 -8.48 28.42 16.66
C GLN A 96 -7.76 29.00 17.80
#